data_0bea078f612cae9f0a53fdeb33900d66
#
_entry.id   0bea078f612cae9f0a53fdeb33900d66
#
_cell.length_a   1.000
_cell.length_b   1.000
_cell.length_c   1.000
_cell.angle_alpha   90.00
_cell.angle_beta   90.00
_cell.angle_gamma   90.00
#
_symmetry.space_group_name_H-M   'P 1'
#
loop_
_entity.id
_entity.type
_entity.pdbx_description
1 polymer ?
#
loop_
_entity_poly.entity_id
_entity_poly.type
_entity_poly.pdbx_seq_one_letter_code
_entity_poly.pdbx_strand_id
1 'polypeptide(L)'
;MDYSMTNRSLWRGAVLTALLCLACALLGAALTGCQDTAAEPTPTGIVYDDAAVAGGWETLSREEIEENLNQQVEEGYINISMNASPVFEDGQAEGSLMIVNEEVNRYPQQVVITRDDTGETIYTSAAIPVGSKIAADTLDVVLPAGTYECTAMFHSLDPETGAILGSAGASIVITIQN
;
A
#
# COMPACT_ATOMS: atom_id res chain seq x y z
N MET A 1 -40.04 -60.32 58.29
CA MET A 1 -40.63 -60.06 56.96
C MET A 1 -40.36 -58.62 56.62
N ASP A 2 -39.43 -58.51 55.93
CA ASP A 2 -38.71 -57.65 55.01
C ASP A 2 -39.36 -56.28 54.64
N TYR A 3 -39.16 -55.33 55.50
CA TYR A 3 -39.46 -53.94 55.20
C TYR A 3 -38.20 -53.12 54.97
N SER A 4 -37.04 -53.76 54.86
CA SER A 4 -35.78 -53.07 54.80
C SER A 4 -35.14 -52.96 53.35
N MET A 5 -35.70 -53.71 52.37
CA MET A 5 -35.11 -53.75 51.03
C MET A 5 -35.65 -52.70 50.04
N THR A 6 -36.85 -52.19 50.28
CA THR A 6 -37.46 -51.19 49.38
C THR A 6 -36.90 -49.77 49.56
N ASN A 7 -36.34 -49.44 50.71
CA ASN A 7 -35.84 -48.08 50.98
C ASN A 7 -34.43 -47.81 50.41
N ARG A 8 -33.64 -48.86 50.19
CA ARG A 8 -32.30 -48.73 49.63
C ARG A 8 -32.29 -48.47 48.11
N SER A 9 -33.30 -49.04 47.43
CA SER A 9 -33.40 -48.83 45.97
C SER A 9 -33.92 -47.42 45.64
N LEU A 10 -34.86 -46.90 46.41
CA LEU A 10 -35.39 -45.53 46.25
C LEU A 10 -34.34 -44.46 46.59
N TRP A 11 -33.53 -44.72 47.63
CA TRP A 11 -32.45 -43.77 47.97
C TRP A 11 -31.32 -43.78 46.97
N ARG A 12 -31.01 -44.94 46.37
CA ARG A 12 -30.00 -45.03 45.29
C ARG A 12 -30.46 -44.30 43.99
N GLY A 13 -31.77 -44.42 43.71
CA GLY A 13 -32.33 -43.67 42.56
C GLY A 13 -32.32 -42.12 42.78
N ALA A 14 -32.70 -41.69 43.98
CA ALA A 14 -32.73 -40.28 44.34
C ALA A 14 -31.30 -39.65 44.35
N VAL A 15 -30.32 -40.38 44.85
CA VAL A 15 -28.92 -39.93 44.85
C VAL A 15 -28.33 -39.87 43.40
N LEU A 16 -28.69 -40.88 42.58
CA LEU A 16 -28.25 -40.93 41.18
C LEU A 16 -28.87 -39.78 40.34
N THR A 17 -30.17 -39.49 40.57
CA THR A 17 -30.83 -38.34 39.87
C THR A 17 -30.31 -37.01 40.35
N ALA A 18 -30.03 -36.85 41.66
CA ALA A 18 -29.43 -35.62 42.19
C ALA A 18 -28.00 -35.38 41.66
N LEU A 19 -27.18 -36.43 41.55
CA LEU A 19 -25.85 -36.38 40.97
C LEU A 19 -25.88 -36.07 39.46
N LEU A 20 -26.84 -36.63 38.72
CA LEU A 20 -27.02 -36.38 37.30
C LEU A 20 -27.45 -34.92 37.05
N CYS A 21 -28.34 -34.37 37.84
CA CYS A 21 -28.75 -32.96 37.76
C CYS A 21 -27.61 -32.01 38.13
N LEU A 22 -26.75 -32.37 39.11
CA LEU A 22 -25.60 -31.58 39.48
C LEU A 22 -24.54 -31.58 38.37
N ALA A 23 -24.33 -32.72 37.70
CA ALA A 23 -23.42 -32.82 36.54
C ALA A 23 -23.92 -32.01 35.34
N CYS A 24 -25.22 -32.01 35.07
CA CYS A 24 -25.81 -31.16 34.01
C CYS A 24 -25.69 -29.66 34.32
N ALA A 25 -25.84 -29.28 35.60
CA ALA A 25 -25.68 -27.86 35.99
C ALA A 25 -24.23 -27.39 35.87
N LEU A 26 -23.26 -28.28 36.15
CA LEU A 26 -21.83 -27.96 35.97
C LEU A 26 -21.38 -27.96 34.49
N LEU A 27 -21.99 -28.79 33.62
CA LEU A 27 -21.73 -28.72 32.17
C LEU A 27 -22.43 -27.51 31.51
N GLY A 28 -23.56 -27.06 32.01
CA GLY A 28 -24.27 -25.90 31.50
C GLY A 28 -23.53 -24.57 31.76
N ALA A 29 -22.73 -24.50 32.83
CA ALA A 29 -21.95 -23.32 33.16
C ALA A 29 -20.65 -23.16 32.32
N ALA A 30 -20.22 -24.24 31.62
CA ALA A 30 -19.03 -24.22 30.77
C ALA A 30 -19.33 -23.81 29.31
N LEU A 31 -20.59 -23.64 28.91
CA LEU A 31 -21.01 -23.29 27.55
C LEU A 31 -21.46 -21.83 27.40
N THR A 32 -21.42 -21.02 28.45
CA THR A 32 -21.72 -19.58 28.37
C THR A 32 -20.47 -18.70 28.25
N GLY A 33 -19.36 -19.27 27.77
CA GLY A 33 -18.09 -18.58 27.54
C GLY A 33 -17.75 -18.34 26.08
N CYS A 34 -18.66 -18.53 25.12
CA CYS A 34 -18.55 -17.87 23.83
C CYS A 34 -19.05 -16.44 24.03
N GLN A 35 -18.16 -15.56 24.50
CA GLN A 35 -18.23 -14.19 24.08
C GLN A 35 -18.00 -14.25 22.55
N ASP A 36 -19.09 -14.13 21.80
CA ASP A 36 -19.00 -13.53 20.49
C ASP A 36 -18.31 -12.19 20.73
N THR A 37 -16.98 -12.18 20.55
CA THR A 37 -16.33 -10.97 20.13
C THR A 37 -16.97 -10.71 18.78
N ALA A 38 -18.04 -9.90 18.80
CA ALA A 38 -18.57 -9.31 17.61
C ALA A 38 -17.32 -8.73 16.92
N ALA A 39 -16.91 -9.34 15.80
CA ALA A 39 -15.91 -8.74 14.93
C ALA A 39 -16.44 -7.34 14.74
N GLU A 40 -15.68 -6.33 15.20
CA GLU A 40 -16.00 -4.95 14.90
C GLU A 40 -16.27 -4.91 13.40
N PRO A 41 -17.41 -4.39 12.97
CA PRO A 41 -17.74 -4.32 11.56
C PRO A 41 -16.56 -3.62 10.90
N THR A 42 -15.84 -4.32 10.02
CA THR A 42 -14.83 -3.71 9.17
C THR A 42 -15.50 -2.49 8.55
N PRO A 43 -15.01 -1.28 8.77
CA PRO A 43 -15.68 -0.09 8.26
C PRO A 43 -15.73 -0.20 6.74
N THR A 44 -16.92 -0.49 6.22
CA THR A 44 -17.22 -0.50 4.79
C THR A 44 -17.47 0.95 4.39
N GLY A 45 -16.40 1.77 4.36
CA GLY A 45 -16.56 3.18 4.07
C GLY A 45 -15.22 3.91 4.12
N ILE A 46 -15.26 5.19 3.78
CA ILE A 46 -14.11 6.09 3.89
C ILE A 46 -13.77 6.22 5.38
N VAL A 47 -12.55 5.86 5.73
CA VAL A 47 -11.98 6.14 7.05
C VAL A 47 -11.43 7.55 7.01
N TYR A 48 -12.01 8.44 7.82
CA TYR A 48 -11.51 9.79 7.96
C TYR A 48 -10.34 9.82 8.95
N ASP A 49 -9.41 10.74 8.71
CA ASP A 49 -8.25 10.96 9.57
C ASP A 49 -8.70 11.55 10.91
N ASP A 50 -8.26 10.97 12.03
CA ASP A 50 -8.58 11.42 13.39
C ASP A 50 -8.01 12.81 13.68
N ALA A 51 -7.01 13.27 12.93
CA ALA A 51 -6.47 14.61 12.99
C ALA A 51 -7.30 15.65 12.21
N ALA A 52 -8.28 15.18 11.40
CA ALA A 52 -9.14 16.07 10.64
C ALA A 52 -10.15 16.77 11.56
N VAL A 53 -10.05 18.10 11.66
CA VAL A 53 -10.97 18.94 12.42
C VAL A 53 -11.97 19.58 11.48
N ALA A 54 -13.23 19.63 11.91
CA ALA A 54 -14.27 20.34 11.17
C ALA A 54 -13.97 21.84 11.21
N GLY A 55 -13.91 22.46 10.04
CA GLY A 55 -13.65 23.91 9.87
C GLY A 55 -12.91 24.18 8.58
N GLY A 56 -12.80 25.43 8.22
CA GLY A 56 -12.03 25.93 7.11
C GLY A 56 -10.93 26.88 7.60
N TRP A 57 -10.35 27.60 6.66
CA TRP A 57 -9.32 28.62 6.92
C TRP A 57 -9.90 29.96 7.37
N GLU A 58 -10.96 29.94 8.18
CA GLU A 58 -11.74 31.13 8.55
C GLU A 58 -10.93 32.18 9.35
N THR A 59 -9.78 31.75 9.90
CA THR A 59 -8.87 32.63 10.64
C THR A 59 -7.76 33.22 9.78
N LEU A 60 -7.64 32.78 8.51
CA LEU A 60 -6.63 33.26 7.59
C LEU A 60 -7.21 34.29 6.61
N SER A 61 -6.41 35.28 6.23
CA SER A 61 -6.77 36.19 5.16
C SER A 61 -6.78 35.44 3.82
N ARG A 62 -7.43 36.05 2.80
CA ARG A 62 -7.46 35.46 1.46
C ARG A 62 -6.06 35.29 0.88
N GLU A 63 -5.19 36.26 1.13
CA GLU A 63 -3.80 36.28 0.69
C GLU A 63 -3.00 35.14 1.34
N GLU A 64 -3.18 34.90 2.64
CA GLU A 64 -2.55 33.78 3.36
C GLU A 64 -3.07 32.42 2.89
N ILE A 65 -4.34 32.30 2.54
CA ILE A 65 -4.92 31.08 1.97
C ILE A 65 -4.32 30.81 0.58
N GLU A 66 -4.27 31.82 -0.27
CA GLU A 66 -3.70 31.70 -1.63
C GLU A 66 -2.21 31.35 -1.58
N GLU A 67 -1.45 31.93 -0.66
CA GLU A 67 -0.04 31.60 -0.47
C GLU A 67 0.17 30.16 0.02
N ASN A 68 -0.60 29.72 1.01
CA ASN A 68 -0.54 28.34 1.50
C ASN A 68 -0.97 27.33 0.43
N LEU A 69 -2.02 27.61 -0.33
CA LEU A 69 -2.48 26.74 -1.41
C LEU A 69 -1.45 26.67 -2.53
N ASN A 70 -0.86 27.79 -2.94
CA ASN A 70 0.19 27.84 -3.95
C ASN A 70 1.42 27.08 -3.50
N GLN A 71 1.83 27.20 -2.24
CA GLN A 71 2.95 26.46 -1.69
C GLN A 71 2.68 24.94 -1.71
N GLN A 72 1.49 24.48 -1.32
CA GLN A 72 1.12 23.08 -1.38
C GLN A 72 1.08 22.54 -2.82
N VAL A 73 0.58 23.32 -3.77
CA VAL A 73 0.57 22.95 -5.19
C VAL A 73 2.00 22.86 -5.74
N GLU A 74 2.88 23.84 -5.40
CA GLU A 74 4.27 23.81 -5.82
C GLU A 74 5.05 22.62 -5.23
N GLU A 75 4.80 22.26 -3.97
CA GLU A 75 5.46 21.12 -3.29
C GLU A 75 5.04 19.78 -3.87
N GLY A 76 3.81 19.66 -4.37
CA GLY A 76 3.28 18.43 -4.97
C GLY A 76 3.47 18.32 -6.48
N TYR A 77 3.94 19.36 -7.15
CA TYR A 77 4.04 19.36 -8.61
C TYR A 77 5.34 18.71 -9.08
N ILE A 78 5.22 17.66 -9.89
CA ILE A 78 6.35 16.96 -10.49
C ILE A 78 6.25 17.11 -12.00
N ASN A 79 7.20 17.84 -12.60
CA ASN A 79 7.38 17.84 -14.05
C ASN A 79 8.18 16.61 -14.45
N ILE A 80 7.60 15.80 -15.33
CA ILE A 80 8.23 14.62 -15.88
C ILE A 80 8.58 14.85 -17.35
N SER A 81 9.79 14.49 -17.73
CA SER A 81 10.29 14.60 -19.10
C SER A 81 11.16 13.41 -19.42
N MET A 82 10.78 12.64 -20.44
CA MET A 82 11.56 11.54 -21.00
C MET A 82 11.10 11.19 -22.41
N ASN A 83 11.90 10.37 -23.11
CA ASN A 83 11.48 9.80 -24.38
C ASN A 83 10.36 8.76 -24.13
N ALA A 84 9.19 8.99 -24.72
CA ALA A 84 8.06 8.07 -24.59
C ALA A 84 8.21 6.77 -25.41
N SER A 85 9.19 6.71 -26.32
CA SER A 85 9.43 5.55 -27.19
C SER A 85 10.94 5.29 -27.35
N PRO A 86 11.66 4.94 -26.27
CA PRO A 86 13.09 4.70 -26.35
C PRO A 86 13.39 3.42 -27.14
N VAL A 87 14.46 3.48 -27.93
CA VAL A 87 14.93 2.38 -28.77
C VAL A 87 16.33 1.97 -28.32
N PHE A 88 16.52 0.66 -28.19
CA PHE A 88 17.80 0.01 -27.88
C PHE A 88 18.20 -0.86 -29.06
N GLU A 89 19.47 -0.86 -29.43
CA GLU A 89 19.99 -1.67 -30.54
C GLU A 89 19.88 -3.16 -30.21
N ASP A 90 20.20 -3.54 -28.99
CA ASP A 90 19.99 -4.86 -28.39
C ASP A 90 19.70 -4.75 -26.89
N GLY A 91 19.46 -5.88 -26.22
CA GLY A 91 19.11 -5.92 -24.80
C GLY A 91 20.24 -5.52 -23.84
N GLN A 92 21.45 -5.20 -24.31
CA GLN A 92 22.60 -4.76 -23.51
C GLN A 92 23.12 -3.39 -23.92
N ALA A 93 22.65 -2.86 -25.05
CA ALA A 93 23.04 -1.54 -25.57
C ALA A 93 22.40 -0.42 -24.76
N GLU A 94 23.03 0.75 -24.83
CA GLU A 94 22.41 1.99 -24.35
C GLU A 94 21.24 2.38 -25.24
N GLY A 95 20.13 2.80 -24.64
CA GLY A 95 18.97 3.36 -25.33
C GLY A 95 18.75 4.82 -25.00
N SER A 96 18.14 5.55 -25.92
CA SER A 96 17.87 6.99 -25.76
C SER A 96 16.69 7.23 -24.82
N LEU A 97 16.94 7.20 -23.52
CA LEU A 97 15.93 7.41 -22.48
C LEU A 97 15.51 8.88 -22.36
N MET A 98 16.44 9.83 -22.59
CA MET A 98 16.21 11.29 -22.54
C MET A 98 15.43 11.73 -21.27
N ILE A 99 15.78 11.18 -20.14
CA ILE A 99 15.18 11.55 -18.84
C ILE A 99 15.73 12.89 -18.41
N VAL A 100 14.85 13.84 -18.05
CA VAL A 100 15.25 15.16 -17.59
C VAL A 100 14.53 15.48 -16.29
N ASN A 101 15.28 15.83 -15.25
CA ASN A 101 14.74 16.51 -14.09
C ASN A 101 14.80 18.01 -14.34
N GLU A 102 13.67 18.58 -14.77
CA GLU A 102 13.55 19.97 -15.19
C GLU A 102 13.93 20.94 -14.07
N GLU A 103 14.45 22.14 -14.44
CA GLU A 103 14.86 23.18 -13.48
C GLU A 103 13.71 23.71 -12.61
N VAL A 104 12.45 23.53 -13.06
CA VAL A 104 11.26 23.93 -12.31
C VAL A 104 10.90 22.94 -11.19
N ASN A 105 11.49 21.74 -11.17
CA ASN A 105 11.32 20.81 -10.08
C ASN A 105 12.12 21.26 -8.86
N ARG A 106 11.63 20.96 -7.66
CA ARG A 106 12.28 21.36 -6.39
C ARG A 106 13.24 20.32 -5.84
N TYR A 107 13.04 19.06 -6.25
CA TYR A 107 13.67 17.91 -5.62
C TYR A 107 14.40 17.03 -6.64
N PRO A 108 15.44 16.30 -6.20
CA PRO A 108 16.01 15.22 -7.01
C PRO A 108 14.94 14.21 -7.38
N GLN A 109 15.06 13.62 -8.56
CA GLN A 109 14.14 12.59 -9.06
C GLN A 109 14.85 11.26 -9.23
N GLN A 110 14.14 10.18 -8.95
CA GLN A 110 14.50 8.81 -9.34
C GLN A 110 13.47 8.29 -10.31
N VAL A 111 13.90 7.57 -11.33
CA VAL A 111 13.00 6.95 -12.32
C VAL A 111 13.10 5.44 -12.21
N VAL A 112 11.95 4.80 -12.11
CA VAL A 112 11.80 3.34 -12.12
C VAL A 112 10.92 2.95 -13.29
N ILE A 113 11.41 2.07 -14.17
CA ILE A 113 10.64 1.58 -15.32
C ILE A 113 10.27 0.12 -15.08
N THR A 114 8.98 -0.16 -15.19
CA THR A 114 8.42 -1.50 -14.98
C THR A 114 7.67 -1.94 -16.22
N ARG A 115 7.82 -3.19 -16.63
CA ARG A 115 7.02 -3.81 -17.70
C ARG A 115 5.59 -4.01 -17.25
N ASP A 116 4.63 -3.64 -18.08
CA ASP A 116 3.20 -3.73 -17.73
C ASP A 116 2.67 -5.18 -17.77
N ASP A 117 3.28 -6.04 -18.59
CA ASP A 117 2.86 -7.43 -18.77
C ASP A 117 3.31 -8.36 -17.63
N THR A 118 4.49 -8.12 -17.05
CA THR A 118 5.09 -8.99 -16.02
C THR A 118 5.19 -8.33 -14.64
N GLY A 119 5.13 -7.00 -14.57
CA GLY A 119 5.44 -6.25 -13.36
C GLY A 119 6.93 -6.23 -13.01
N GLU A 120 7.81 -6.68 -13.93
CA GLU A 120 9.26 -6.69 -13.72
C GLU A 120 9.83 -5.28 -13.84
N THR A 121 10.59 -4.84 -12.84
CA THR A 121 11.38 -3.62 -12.94
C THR A 121 12.58 -3.88 -13.84
N ILE A 122 12.71 -3.10 -14.90
CA ILE A 122 13.74 -3.25 -15.94
C ILE A 122 14.76 -2.11 -15.95
N TYR A 123 14.50 -1.04 -15.23
CA TYR A 123 15.42 0.08 -15.08
C TYR A 123 15.15 0.84 -13.79
N THR A 124 16.21 1.24 -13.10
CA THR A 124 16.15 2.10 -11.91
C THR A 124 17.31 3.09 -11.93
N SER A 125 17.01 4.38 -12.10
CA SER A 125 18.06 5.39 -12.02
C SER A 125 18.51 5.63 -10.59
N ALA A 126 19.72 6.17 -10.42
CA ALA A 126 20.07 6.89 -9.20
C ALA A 126 19.28 8.21 -9.11
N ALA A 127 19.46 8.97 -8.01
CA ALA A 127 18.85 10.29 -7.88
C ALA A 127 19.43 11.26 -8.93
N ILE A 128 18.56 11.83 -9.75
CA ILE A 128 18.89 12.83 -10.80
C ILE A 128 18.70 14.21 -10.18
N PRO A 129 19.78 15.01 -10.03
CA PRO A 129 19.66 16.37 -9.50
C PRO A 129 18.76 17.26 -10.37
N VAL A 130 18.17 18.29 -9.77
CA VAL A 130 17.40 19.32 -10.48
C VAL A 130 18.26 19.94 -11.58
N GLY A 131 17.69 20.15 -12.77
CA GLY A 131 18.38 20.68 -13.94
C GLY A 131 19.37 19.70 -14.60
N SER A 132 19.31 18.41 -14.25
CA SER A 132 20.18 17.35 -14.78
C SER A 132 19.41 16.34 -15.63
N LYS A 133 20.12 15.58 -16.45
CA LYS A 133 19.52 14.61 -17.37
C LYS A 133 20.34 13.34 -17.52
N ILE A 134 19.66 12.25 -17.88
CA ILE A 134 20.22 11.02 -18.41
C ILE A 134 19.80 10.94 -19.88
N ALA A 135 20.75 11.13 -20.80
CA ALA A 135 20.44 11.14 -22.24
C ALA A 135 20.26 9.70 -22.77
N ALA A 136 21.17 8.81 -22.42
CA ALA A 136 21.13 7.40 -22.75
C ALA A 136 21.64 6.58 -21.56
N ASP A 137 21.15 5.35 -21.42
CA ASP A 137 21.59 4.40 -20.41
C ASP A 137 21.19 2.98 -20.83
N THR A 138 21.74 1.96 -20.16
CA THR A 138 21.38 0.56 -20.34
C THR A 138 20.24 0.15 -19.42
N LEU A 139 19.47 -0.87 -19.80
CA LEU A 139 18.52 -1.49 -18.89
C LEU A 139 19.24 -2.35 -17.84
N ASP A 140 18.64 -2.49 -16.67
CA ASP A 140 19.16 -3.35 -15.58
C ASP A 140 18.99 -4.84 -15.88
N VAL A 141 18.14 -5.18 -16.87
CA VAL A 141 17.85 -6.55 -17.32
C VAL A 141 18.04 -6.66 -18.82
N VAL A 142 18.51 -7.82 -19.27
CA VAL A 142 18.66 -8.11 -20.72
C VAL A 142 17.31 -8.55 -21.28
N LEU A 143 16.73 -7.75 -22.16
CA LEU A 143 15.49 -8.09 -22.84
C LEU A 143 15.75 -8.62 -24.27
N PRO A 144 15.02 -9.65 -24.71
CA PRO A 144 15.04 -10.08 -26.12
C PRO A 144 14.54 -9.00 -27.07
N ALA A 145 14.84 -9.15 -28.37
CA ALA A 145 14.26 -8.31 -29.42
C ALA A 145 12.72 -8.31 -29.31
N GLY A 146 12.12 -7.12 -29.32
CA GLY A 146 10.67 -6.98 -29.13
C GLY A 146 10.26 -5.56 -28.79
N THR A 147 8.96 -5.39 -28.57
CA THR A 147 8.34 -4.15 -28.12
C THR A 147 7.64 -4.40 -26.79
N TYR A 148 7.87 -3.53 -25.82
CA TYR A 148 7.43 -3.68 -24.43
C TYR A 148 6.66 -2.45 -23.99
N GLU A 149 5.41 -2.64 -23.59
CA GLU A 149 4.65 -1.61 -22.89
C GLU A 149 5.14 -1.52 -21.45
N CYS A 150 5.45 -0.32 -20.99
CA CYS A 150 6.06 -0.09 -19.70
C CYS A 150 5.48 1.16 -19.05
N THR A 151 5.53 1.18 -17.73
CA THR A 151 5.23 2.35 -16.90
C THR A 151 6.53 2.89 -16.31
N ALA A 152 6.84 4.16 -16.59
CA ALA A 152 7.93 4.90 -15.96
C ALA A 152 7.38 5.69 -14.78
N MET A 153 7.82 5.37 -13.55
CA MET A 153 7.50 6.09 -12.33
C MET A 153 8.61 7.04 -11.96
N PHE A 154 8.28 8.32 -11.82
CA PHE A 154 9.17 9.38 -11.35
C PHE A 154 8.88 9.64 -9.88
N HIS A 155 9.88 9.48 -9.03
CA HIS A 155 9.82 9.74 -7.60
C HIS A 155 10.60 10.99 -7.25
N SER A 156 9.95 12.00 -6.67
CA SER A 156 10.66 13.12 -6.02
C SER A 156 11.22 12.66 -4.69
N LEU A 157 12.48 12.91 -4.45
CA LEU A 157 13.20 12.45 -3.27
C LEU A 157 13.54 13.62 -2.35
N ASP A 158 13.36 13.41 -1.06
CA ASP A 158 13.90 14.29 -0.04
C ASP A 158 15.45 14.25 -0.10
N PRO A 159 16.13 15.38 -0.27
CA PRO A 159 17.58 15.39 -0.47
C PRO A 159 18.39 15.00 0.78
N GLU A 160 17.80 15.04 1.98
CA GLU A 160 18.48 14.72 3.22
C GLU A 160 18.26 13.26 3.63
N THR A 161 17.05 12.75 3.42
CA THR A 161 16.65 11.42 3.90
C THR A 161 16.53 10.38 2.78
N GLY A 162 16.39 10.81 1.52
CA GLY A 162 16.09 9.95 0.38
C GLY A 162 14.65 9.44 0.37
N ALA A 163 13.78 9.94 1.25
CA ALA A 163 12.38 9.54 1.30
C ALA A 163 11.62 10.04 0.06
N ILE A 164 10.66 9.25 -0.42
CA ILE A 164 9.80 9.64 -1.54
C ILE A 164 8.78 10.66 -1.03
N LEU A 165 8.82 11.87 -1.60
CA LEU A 165 7.91 12.96 -1.31
C LEU A 165 6.66 12.94 -2.19
N GLY A 166 6.80 12.42 -3.41
CA GLY A 166 5.71 12.31 -4.37
C GLY A 166 6.11 11.45 -5.56
N SER A 167 5.12 11.06 -6.36
CA SER A 167 5.36 10.24 -7.55
C SER A 167 4.42 10.62 -8.69
N ALA A 168 4.95 10.56 -9.91
CA ALA A 168 4.17 10.71 -11.14
C ALA A 168 4.55 9.60 -12.11
N GLY A 169 3.58 9.09 -12.87
CA GLY A 169 3.79 8.00 -13.83
C GLY A 169 3.50 8.40 -15.26
N ALA A 170 4.24 7.78 -16.19
CA ALA A 170 3.99 7.89 -17.63
C ALA A 170 4.06 6.51 -18.28
N SER A 171 3.14 6.24 -19.22
CA SER A 171 3.23 5.07 -20.09
C SER A 171 4.24 5.33 -21.21
N ILE A 172 5.12 4.36 -21.43
CA ILE A 172 6.14 4.40 -22.47
C ILE A 172 6.19 3.07 -23.23
N VAL A 173 6.78 3.09 -24.42
CA VAL A 173 6.94 1.87 -25.23
C VAL A 173 8.41 1.68 -25.56
N ILE A 174 9.03 0.67 -25.00
CA ILE A 174 10.44 0.33 -25.24
C ILE A 174 10.55 -0.63 -26.41
N THR A 175 11.48 -0.36 -27.34
CA THR A 175 11.78 -1.26 -28.45
C THR A 175 13.23 -1.74 -28.38
N ILE A 176 13.42 -3.05 -28.40
CA ILE A 176 14.71 -3.74 -28.55
C ILE A 176 14.78 -4.28 -29.97
N GLN A 177 15.80 -3.89 -30.77
CA GLN A 177 15.86 -4.20 -32.21
C GLN A 177 16.41 -5.61 -32.51
N ASN A 178 17.41 -6.09 -31.73
CA ASN A 178 18.10 -7.36 -31.99
C ASN A 178 18.26 -8.22 -30.74
#